data_ff09d66f77e2645c3844330b38da5774
#
_entry.id   ff09d66f77e2645c3844330b38da5774
#
_cell.length_a   1.000
_cell.length_b   1.000
_cell.length_c   1.000
_cell.angle_alpha   90.00
_cell.angle_beta   90.00
_cell.angle_gamma   90.00
#
_symmetry.space_group_name_H-M   'P 1'
#
loop_
_entity.id
_entity.type
_entity.pdbx_description
1 polymer ?
#
loop_
_entity_poly.entity_id
_entity_poly.type
_entity_poly.pdbx_seq_one_letter_code
_entity_poly.pdbx_strand_id
1 'polypeptide(L)'
;VDEFSDLDIEFVFEDNTNYISDKSWTLKFGNPIAMIEEDESCFNHKHAMKMLLYEDGVKVDFKLYSKSKFIKETQEKELPEDWDIGYKILIDKDGITKQMLKPTYQISIIKKPSEKEFQNLINDFWWDTTYVAKCLVRDEIFYAKFMSETVIRTEYLIPLIEWHIASE
;
A
#
# COMPACT_ATOMS: atom_id res chain seq x y z
N VAL A 1 0.71 -2.69 -16.17
CA VAL A 1 -0.55 -1.94 -16.14
C VAL A 1 -1.47 -2.59 -17.16
N ASP A 2 -2.61 -3.04 -16.72
CA ASP A 2 -3.69 -3.61 -17.53
C ASP A 2 -4.99 -2.80 -17.33
N GLU A 3 -6.09 -3.27 -17.91
CA GLU A 3 -7.40 -2.58 -17.84
C GLU A 3 -8.02 -2.55 -16.42
N PHE A 4 -7.49 -3.33 -15.49
CA PHE A 4 -7.95 -3.41 -14.10
C PHE A 4 -7.00 -2.70 -13.11
N SER A 5 -5.89 -2.16 -13.61
CA SER A 5 -4.91 -1.51 -12.74
C SER A 5 -5.40 -0.17 -12.25
N ASP A 6 -5.27 0.07 -10.94
CA ASP A 6 -5.41 1.41 -10.37
C ASP A 6 -4.28 2.32 -10.88
N LEU A 7 -4.53 3.61 -10.92
CA LEU A 7 -3.55 4.62 -11.32
C LEU A 7 -3.10 5.41 -10.11
N ASP A 8 -1.88 5.18 -9.66
CA ASP A 8 -1.23 5.99 -8.64
C ASP A 8 -0.50 7.15 -9.31
N ILE A 9 -0.95 8.39 -9.08
CA ILE A 9 -0.41 9.58 -9.72
C ILE A 9 0.08 10.56 -8.67
N GLU A 10 1.34 10.95 -8.77
CA GLU A 10 1.94 11.94 -7.90
C GLU A 10 2.01 13.30 -8.58
N PHE A 11 1.34 14.27 -7.99
CA PHE A 11 1.43 15.67 -8.38
C PHE A 11 2.31 16.44 -7.40
N VAL A 12 3.29 17.15 -7.95
CA VAL A 12 4.19 17.99 -7.17
C VAL A 12 3.96 19.47 -7.56
N PHE A 13 3.57 20.26 -6.58
CA PHE A 13 3.26 21.69 -6.72
C PHE A 13 4.24 22.54 -5.92
N GLU A 14 4.46 23.77 -6.31
CA GLU A 14 5.17 24.73 -5.44
C GLU A 14 4.42 24.90 -4.10
N ASP A 15 3.10 25.04 -4.16
CA ASP A 15 2.17 25.01 -3.03
C ASP A 15 0.97 24.14 -3.37
N ASN A 16 0.72 23.10 -2.59
CA ASN A 16 -0.36 22.15 -2.80
C ASN A 16 -1.66 22.50 -2.04
N THR A 17 -1.67 23.58 -1.25
CA THR A 17 -2.79 23.95 -0.37
C THR A 17 -4.13 24.05 -1.10
N ASN A 18 -4.13 24.73 -2.26
CA ASN A 18 -5.35 24.89 -3.05
C ASN A 18 -5.85 23.57 -3.64
N TYR A 19 -4.95 22.65 -3.99
CA TYR A 19 -5.31 21.34 -4.57
C TYR A 19 -5.80 20.35 -3.51
N ILE A 20 -5.39 20.54 -2.27
CA ILE A 20 -5.89 19.79 -1.13
C ILE A 20 -7.31 20.27 -0.78
N SER A 21 -7.51 21.60 -0.65
CA SER A 21 -8.78 22.19 -0.22
C SER A 21 -9.87 22.19 -1.29
N ASP A 22 -9.51 22.44 -2.54
CA ASP A 22 -10.43 22.38 -3.69
C ASP A 22 -10.35 21.01 -4.37
N LYS A 23 -11.47 20.43 -4.65
CA LYS A 23 -11.58 19.14 -5.37
C LYS A 23 -12.14 19.28 -6.79
N SER A 24 -12.50 20.50 -7.19
CA SER A 24 -13.10 20.73 -8.51
C SER A 24 -12.20 20.33 -9.69
N TRP A 25 -10.86 20.36 -9.48
CA TRP A 25 -9.90 19.94 -10.49
C TRP A 25 -9.98 18.46 -10.85
N THR A 26 -10.47 17.60 -9.94
CA THR A 26 -10.62 16.15 -10.19
C THR A 26 -11.68 15.86 -11.26
N LEU A 27 -12.67 16.77 -11.44
CA LEU A 27 -13.70 16.66 -12.47
C LEU A 27 -13.14 16.76 -13.91
N LYS A 28 -11.90 17.21 -14.06
CA LYS A 28 -11.21 17.22 -15.37
C LYS A 28 -10.87 15.82 -15.88
N PHE A 29 -10.88 14.82 -15.01
CA PHE A 29 -10.56 13.44 -15.35
C PHE A 29 -11.82 12.58 -15.54
N GLY A 30 -12.99 13.08 -15.20
CA GLY A 30 -14.28 12.39 -15.30
C GLY A 30 -15.23 12.77 -14.17
N ASN A 31 -16.36 12.08 -14.11
CA ASN A 31 -17.33 12.23 -13.01
C ASN A 31 -17.02 11.19 -11.94
N PRO A 32 -16.58 11.58 -10.73
CA PRO A 32 -16.34 10.63 -9.67
C PRO A 32 -17.64 10.14 -9.05
N ILE A 33 -17.79 8.82 -8.88
CA ILE A 33 -18.88 8.19 -8.12
C ILE A 33 -18.55 7.97 -6.66
N ALA A 34 -17.24 7.95 -6.33
CA ALA A 34 -16.75 7.89 -4.95
C ALA A 34 -15.46 8.67 -4.83
N MET A 35 -15.23 9.27 -3.66
CA MET A 35 -14.00 9.97 -3.31
C MET A 35 -13.68 9.76 -1.83
N ILE A 36 -12.43 9.43 -1.54
CA ILE A 36 -11.85 9.42 -0.19
C ILE A 36 -10.76 10.48 -0.17
N GLU A 37 -10.76 11.30 0.88
CA GLU A 37 -9.77 12.36 1.07
C GLU A 37 -9.01 12.08 2.37
N GLU A 38 -7.69 12.02 2.28
CA GLU A 38 -6.80 11.87 3.42
C GLU A 38 -5.82 13.04 3.45
N ASP A 39 -5.75 13.68 4.60
CA ASP A 39 -4.85 14.80 4.78
C ASP A 39 -3.41 14.32 5.08
N GLU A 40 -2.50 15.28 5.14
CA GLU A 40 -1.08 15.00 5.36
C GLU A 40 -0.79 14.30 6.70
N SER A 41 -1.68 14.37 7.70
CA SER A 41 -1.47 13.70 9.00
C SER A 41 -1.50 12.17 8.88
N CYS A 42 -2.23 11.65 7.87
CA CYS A 42 -2.29 10.23 7.57
C CYS A 42 -0.95 9.69 7.00
N PHE A 43 -0.11 10.56 6.47
CA PHE A 43 1.13 10.19 5.75
C PHE A 43 2.39 10.83 6.36
N ASN A 44 2.48 10.95 7.67
CA ASN A 44 3.61 11.58 8.38
C ASN A 44 3.94 12.99 7.84
N HIS A 45 2.91 13.73 7.44
CA HIS A 45 2.99 15.08 6.87
C HIS A 45 3.78 15.18 5.56
N LYS A 46 3.93 14.10 4.82
CA LYS A 46 4.64 14.08 3.53
C LYS A 46 3.79 14.62 2.39
N HIS A 47 2.58 14.11 2.25
CA HIS A 47 1.61 14.47 1.20
C HIS A 47 0.18 14.33 1.70
N ALA A 48 -0.77 14.87 0.98
CA ALA A 48 -2.18 14.52 1.09
C ALA A 48 -2.59 13.60 -0.06
N MET A 49 -3.74 12.95 0.04
CA MET A 49 -4.22 12.00 -0.95
C MET A 49 -5.70 12.22 -1.28
N LYS A 50 -6.04 12.07 -2.56
CA LYS A 50 -7.43 11.98 -3.02
C LYS A 50 -7.54 10.72 -3.86
N MET A 51 -8.33 9.77 -3.38
CA MET A 51 -8.60 8.50 -4.05
C MET A 51 -9.99 8.59 -4.70
N LEU A 52 -10.07 8.36 -5.99
CA LEU A 52 -11.31 8.51 -6.75
C LEU A 52 -11.63 7.27 -7.55
N LEU A 53 -12.91 6.93 -7.56
CA LEU A 53 -13.49 5.97 -8.49
C LEU A 53 -14.39 6.75 -9.46
N TYR A 54 -14.13 6.66 -10.75
CA TYR A 54 -14.87 7.34 -11.81
C TYR A 54 -15.98 6.47 -12.40
N GLU A 55 -16.94 7.09 -13.09
CA GLU A 55 -18.09 6.40 -13.69
C GLU A 55 -17.71 5.32 -14.72
N ASP A 56 -16.57 5.45 -15.37
CA ASP A 56 -16.02 4.48 -16.31
C ASP A 56 -15.32 3.29 -15.64
N GLY A 57 -15.32 3.25 -14.30
CA GLY A 57 -14.67 2.21 -13.50
C GLY A 57 -13.19 2.44 -13.22
N VAL A 58 -12.60 3.51 -13.74
CA VAL A 58 -11.19 3.84 -13.49
C VAL A 58 -11.03 4.35 -12.06
N LYS A 59 -10.08 3.78 -11.36
CA LYS A 59 -9.68 4.21 -10.02
C LYS A 59 -8.35 4.96 -10.10
N VAL A 60 -8.28 6.14 -9.48
CA VAL A 60 -7.09 6.98 -9.47
C VAL A 60 -6.81 7.46 -8.06
N ASP A 61 -5.60 7.24 -7.61
CA ASP A 61 -5.09 7.70 -6.33
C ASP A 61 -4.10 8.85 -6.59
N PHE A 62 -4.53 10.07 -6.28
CA PHE A 62 -3.72 11.27 -6.45
C PHE A 62 -2.98 11.62 -5.16
N LYS A 63 -1.66 11.49 -5.15
CA LYS A 63 -0.80 12.02 -4.09
C LYS A 63 -0.43 13.46 -4.40
N LEU A 64 -0.65 14.34 -3.44
CA LEU A 64 -0.50 15.78 -3.59
C LEU A 64 0.67 16.28 -2.73
N TYR A 65 1.83 16.43 -3.36
CA TYR A 65 3.05 16.90 -2.70
C TYR A 65 3.23 18.42 -2.84
N SER A 66 3.73 19.07 -1.79
CA SER A 66 4.47 20.29 -1.99
C SER A 66 5.89 19.97 -2.47
N LYS A 67 6.47 20.82 -3.32
CA LYS A 67 7.79 20.62 -3.91
C LYS A 67 8.89 20.40 -2.86
N SER A 68 8.85 21.17 -1.77
CA SER A 68 9.83 21.05 -0.70
C SER A 68 9.79 19.67 0.00
N LYS A 69 8.61 19.12 0.20
CA LYS A 69 8.43 17.80 0.81
C LYS A 69 8.84 16.68 -0.14
N PHE A 70 8.46 16.80 -1.42
CA PHE A 70 8.85 15.83 -2.44
C PHE A 70 10.38 15.76 -2.58
N ILE A 71 11.07 16.93 -2.73
CA ILE A 71 12.53 16.97 -2.81
C ILE A 71 13.18 16.32 -1.59
N LYS A 72 12.64 16.55 -0.39
CA LYS A 72 13.16 15.91 0.83
C LYS A 72 13.05 14.38 0.74
N GLU A 73 11.94 13.86 0.24
CA GLU A 73 11.73 12.42 0.11
C GLU A 73 12.63 11.80 -0.97
N THR A 74 12.86 12.50 -2.09
CA THR A 74 13.80 12.04 -3.14
C THR A 74 15.27 12.01 -2.69
N GLN A 75 15.60 12.65 -1.57
CA GLN A 75 16.96 12.67 -0.98
C GLN A 75 17.17 11.62 0.10
N GLU A 76 16.16 10.83 0.44
CA GLU A 76 16.28 9.71 1.38
C GLU A 76 17.26 8.66 0.82
N LYS A 77 17.86 7.87 1.72
CA LYS A 77 18.85 6.84 1.34
C LYS A 77 18.22 5.66 0.62
N GLU A 78 16.94 5.44 0.84
CA GLU A 78 16.15 4.35 0.28
C GLU A 78 14.87 4.94 -0.31
N LEU A 79 14.37 4.33 -1.37
CA LEU A 79 13.07 4.71 -1.93
C LEU A 79 11.94 4.30 -0.96
N PRO A 80 10.86 5.10 -0.90
CA PRO A 80 9.60 4.61 -0.35
C PRO A 80 9.18 3.30 -1.02
N GLU A 81 8.49 2.44 -0.28
CA GLU A 81 8.09 1.10 -0.75
C GLU A 81 7.29 1.17 -2.06
N ASP A 82 6.39 2.12 -2.19
CA ASP A 82 5.57 2.35 -3.38
C ASP A 82 6.38 2.85 -4.58
N TRP A 83 7.51 3.51 -4.37
CA TRP A 83 8.43 3.86 -5.46
C TRP A 83 9.40 2.73 -5.78
N ASP A 84 9.76 1.89 -4.81
CA ASP A 84 10.68 0.78 -5.05
C ASP A 84 10.08 -0.37 -5.88
N ILE A 85 8.74 -0.47 -5.93
CA ILE A 85 8.05 -1.38 -6.86
C ILE A 85 8.03 -0.87 -8.31
N GLY A 86 8.49 0.35 -8.54
CA GLY A 86 8.64 0.97 -9.85
C GLY A 86 7.82 2.25 -10.00
N TYR A 87 8.38 3.21 -10.69
CA TYR A 87 7.71 4.47 -11.02
C TYR A 87 8.05 4.92 -12.44
N LYS A 88 7.23 5.81 -13.00
CA LYS A 88 7.46 6.44 -14.30
C LYS A 88 7.28 7.94 -14.18
N ILE A 89 8.35 8.70 -14.49
CA ILE A 89 8.29 10.15 -14.56
C ILE A 89 7.61 10.53 -15.88
N LEU A 90 6.46 11.19 -15.80
CA LEU A 90 5.72 11.66 -16.96
C LEU A 90 6.14 13.07 -17.37
N ILE A 91 6.27 13.97 -16.39
CA ILE A 91 6.64 15.37 -16.60
C ILE A 91 7.52 15.82 -15.43
N ASP A 92 8.69 16.35 -15.73
CA ASP A 92 9.59 17.01 -14.76
C ASP A 92 10.09 18.34 -15.33
N LYS A 93 9.39 19.43 -15.02
CA LYS A 93 9.69 20.76 -15.54
C LYS A 93 10.93 21.37 -14.88
N ASP A 94 11.16 21.03 -13.62
CA ASP A 94 12.17 21.67 -12.77
C ASP A 94 13.40 20.79 -12.56
N GLY A 95 13.39 19.57 -13.07
CA GLY A 95 14.48 18.61 -12.92
C GLY A 95 14.65 18.08 -11.50
N ILE A 96 13.58 18.08 -10.71
CA ILE A 96 13.60 17.66 -9.29
C ILE A 96 13.72 16.15 -9.12
N THR A 97 13.39 15.38 -10.15
CA THR A 97 13.47 13.92 -10.13
C THR A 97 14.85 13.37 -10.55
N LYS A 98 15.79 14.23 -10.98
CA LYS A 98 17.11 13.80 -11.48
C LYS A 98 17.94 13.02 -10.46
N GLN A 99 17.70 13.23 -9.17
CA GLN A 99 18.43 12.60 -8.09
C GLN A 99 17.69 11.37 -7.48
N MET A 100 16.50 11.07 -7.99
CA MET A 100 15.76 9.89 -7.51
C MET A 100 16.56 8.63 -7.77
N LEU A 101 16.56 7.75 -6.78
CA LEU A 101 17.14 6.42 -6.88
C LEU A 101 16.33 5.58 -7.86
N LYS A 102 17.00 4.62 -8.50
CA LYS A 102 16.28 3.64 -9.34
C LYS A 102 15.57 2.62 -8.48
N PRO A 103 14.36 2.16 -8.88
CA PRO A 103 13.68 1.08 -8.21
C PRO A 103 14.56 -0.17 -8.11
N THR A 104 14.57 -0.80 -6.94
CA THR A 104 15.32 -2.04 -6.71
C THR A 104 14.42 -3.27 -6.80
N TYR A 105 13.11 -3.08 -6.67
CA TYR A 105 12.08 -4.13 -6.63
C TYR A 105 12.26 -5.13 -5.47
N GLN A 106 13.13 -4.80 -4.50
CA GLN A 106 13.45 -5.71 -3.39
C GLN A 106 12.28 -5.90 -2.43
N ILE A 107 11.39 -4.91 -2.33
CA ILE A 107 10.19 -5.00 -1.49
C ILE A 107 9.25 -6.14 -1.95
N SER A 108 9.23 -6.46 -3.23
CA SER A 108 8.40 -7.52 -3.80
C SER A 108 9.03 -8.91 -3.68
N ILE A 109 10.28 -9.01 -3.20
CA ILE A 109 10.97 -10.29 -3.08
C ILE A 109 10.67 -10.93 -1.73
N ILE A 110 10.00 -12.07 -1.77
CA ILE A 110 9.75 -12.87 -0.58
C ILE A 110 11.07 -13.44 -0.09
N LYS A 111 11.45 -13.07 1.14
CA LYS A 111 12.69 -13.55 1.75
C LYS A 111 12.45 -14.92 2.37
N LYS A 112 13.39 -15.85 2.14
CA LYS A 112 13.41 -17.14 2.82
C LYS A 112 13.53 -16.91 4.33
N PRO A 113 12.65 -17.51 5.16
CA PRO A 113 12.72 -17.37 6.60
C PRO A 113 13.97 -18.07 7.17
N SER A 114 14.45 -17.58 8.31
CA SER A 114 15.34 -18.36 9.14
C SER A 114 14.61 -19.54 9.76
N GLU A 115 15.33 -20.57 10.17
CA GLU A 115 14.74 -21.71 10.88
C GLU A 115 13.96 -21.29 12.14
N LYS A 116 14.46 -20.30 12.86
CA LYS A 116 13.78 -19.76 14.05
C LYS A 116 12.46 -19.10 13.72
N GLU A 117 12.40 -18.28 12.65
CA GLU A 117 11.16 -17.63 12.20
C GLU A 117 10.14 -18.68 11.77
N PHE A 118 10.57 -19.69 11.01
CA PHE A 118 9.71 -20.79 10.61
C PHE A 118 9.14 -21.56 11.80
N GLN A 119 10.00 -21.93 12.76
CA GLN A 119 9.58 -22.66 13.95
C GLN A 119 8.62 -21.84 14.82
N ASN A 120 8.86 -20.56 14.99
CA ASN A 120 7.98 -19.67 15.72
C ASN A 120 6.60 -19.62 15.06
N LEU A 121 6.55 -19.41 13.74
CA LEU A 121 5.30 -19.34 13.01
C LEU A 121 4.50 -20.66 13.11
N ILE A 122 5.15 -21.82 13.05
CA ILE A 122 4.49 -23.12 13.23
C ILE A 122 3.95 -23.29 14.66
N ASN A 123 4.68 -22.83 15.67
CA ASN A 123 4.22 -22.88 17.04
C ASN A 123 3.00 -21.99 17.27
N ASP A 124 3.03 -20.77 16.75
CA ASP A 124 1.94 -19.82 16.87
C ASP A 124 0.70 -20.30 16.09
N PHE A 125 0.87 -20.88 14.90
CA PHE A 125 -0.19 -21.55 14.15
C PHE A 125 -0.90 -22.62 15.00
N TRP A 126 -0.15 -23.55 15.61
CA TRP A 126 -0.74 -24.59 16.43
C TRP A 126 -1.39 -24.03 17.70
N TRP A 127 -0.82 -23.01 18.28
CA TRP A 127 -1.42 -22.33 19.43
C TRP A 127 -2.78 -21.73 19.08
N ASP A 128 -2.86 -20.99 17.99
CA ASP A 128 -4.06 -20.27 17.59
C ASP A 128 -5.14 -21.18 17.02
N THR A 129 -4.81 -22.31 16.40
CA THR A 129 -5.80 -23.31 15.99
C THR A 129 -6.61 -23.85 17.16
N THR A 130 -6.05 -23.85 18.37
CA THR A 130 -6.79 -24.25 19.58
C THR A 130 -7.96 -23.31 19.90
N TYR A 131 -7.85 -22.02 19.54
CA TYR A 131 -8.95 -21.07 19.75
C TYR A 131 -10.14 -21.40 18.84
N VAL A 132 -9.90 -21.81 17.61
CA VAL A 132 -10.98 -22.24 16.70
C VAL A 132 -11.77 -23.40 17.33
N ALA A 133 -11.07 -24.45 17.78
CA ALA A 133 -11.70 -25.59 18.39
C ALA A 133 -12.48 -25.23 19.67
N LYS A 134 -11.88 -24.42 20.56
CA LYS A 134 -12.54 -23.98 21.80
C LYS A 134 -13.80 -23.14 21.50
N CYS A 135 -13.74 -22.24 20.54
CA CYS A 135 -14.86 -21.37 20.19
C CYS A 135 -16.00 -22.14 19.54
N LEU A 136 -15.71 -23.14 18.71
CA LEU A 136 -16.73 -24.00 18.14
C LEU A 136 -17.48 -24.80 19.24
N VAL A 137 -16.77 -25.33 20.26
CA VAL A 137 -17.37 -26.01 21.39
C VAL A 137 -18.23 -25.09 22.26
N ARG A 138 -17.91 -23.80 22.29
CA ARG A 138 -18.64 -22.80 23.09
C ARG A 138 -19.74 -22.07 22.31
N ASP A 139 -20.03 -22.45 21.07
CA ASP A 139 -20.99 -21.78 20.19
C ASP A 139 -20.57 -20.31 19.83
N GLU A 140 -19.28 -19.98 19.94
CA GLU A 140 -18.71 -18.66 19.61
C GLU A 140 -18.32 -18.61 18.13
N ILE A 141 -19.26 -18.88 17.24
CA ILE A 141 -19.00 -19.07 15.80
C ILE A 141 -18.30 -17.89 15.12
N PHE A 142 -18.67 -16.66 15.49
CA PHE A 142 -18.05 -15.48 14.88
C PHE A 142 -16.58 -15.34 15.23
N TYR A 143 -16.20 -15.65 16.47
CA TYR A 143 -14.79 -15.61 16.86
C TYR A 143 -14.02 -16.79 16.27
N ALA A 144 -14.62 -17.97 16.17
CA ALA A 144 -14.03 -19.11 15.47
C ALA A 144 -13.73 -18.78 14.00
N LYS A 145 -14.65 -18.10 13.30
CA LYS A 145 -14.46 -17.64 11.93
C LYS A 145 -13.37 -16.56 11.83
N PHE A 146 -13.37 -15.59 12.73
CA PHE A 146 -12.31 -14.58 12.78
C PHE A 146 -10.94 -15.24 12.94
N MET A 147 -10.79 -16.17 13.87
CA MET A 147 -9.52 -16.87 14.08
C MET A 147 -9.10 -17.70 12.85
N SER A 148 -10.04 -18.44 12.23
CA SER A 148 -9.70 -19.31 11.08
C SER A 148 -9.48 -18.55 9.78
N GLU A 149 -10.34 -17.57 9.47
CA GLU A 149 -10.37 -16.92 8.17
C GLU A 149 -9.51 -15.65 8.11
N THR A 150 -9.30 -15.00 9.26
CA THR A 150 -8.44 -13.80 9.35
C THR A 150 -7.09 -14.16 9.94
N VAL A 151 -7.02 -14.56 11.22
CA VAL A 151 -5.72 -14.76 11.89
C VAL A 151 -4.94 -15.91 11.26
N ILE A 152 -5.49 -17.13 11.27
CA ILE A 152 -4.77 -18.31 10.77
C ILE A 152 -4.42 -18.19 9.30
N ARG A 153 -5.33 -17.70 8.50
CA ARG A 153 -5.11 -17.55 7.05
C ARG A 153 -4.04 -16.52 6.74
N THR A 154 -4.16 -15.30 7.31
CA THR A 154 -3.26 -14.19 6.92
C THR A 154 -1.93 -14.23 7.63
N GLU A 155 -1.89 -14.58 8.90
CA GLU A 155 -0.67 -14.53 9.70
C GLU A 155 0.20 -15.78 9.55
N TYR A 156 -0.38 -16.92 9.13
CA TYR A 156 0.36 -18.19 9.09
C TYR A 156 0.31 -18.87 7.72
N LEU A 157 -0.88 -19.14 7.17
CA LEU A 157 -0.97 -19.93 5.93
C LEU A 157 -0.44 -19.19 4.71
N ILE A 158 -0.76 -17.90 4.56
CA ILE A 158 -0.24 -17.10 3.44
C ILE A 158 1.28 -17.01 3.50
N PRO A 159 1.92 -16.59 4.60
CA PRO A 159 3.39 -16.58 4.69
C PRO A 159 4.03 -17.94 4.42
N LEU A 160 3.45 -19.04 4.88
CA LEU A 160 3.97 -20.39 4.60
C LEU A 160 3.93 -20.73 3.12
N ILE A 161 2.84 -20.37 2.42
CA ILE A 161 2.70 -20.57 0.98
C ILE A 161 3.70 -19.71 0.22
N GLU A 162 3.85 -18.45 0.60
CA GLU A 162 4.81 -17.53 0.02
C GLU A 162 6.25 -18.04 0.17
N TRP A 163 6.62 -18.48 1.38
CA TRP A 163 7.94 -19.05 1.63
C TRP A 163 8.20 -20.32 0.82
N HIS A 164 7.15 -21.16 0.64
CA HIS A 164 7.25 -22.36 -0.20
C HIS A 164 7.49 -21.99 -1.67
N ILE A 165 6.69 -21.07 -2.21
CA ILE A 165 6.84 -20.62 -3.60
C ILE A 165 8.22 -19.98 -3.82
N ALA A 166 8.71 -19.18 -2.88
CA ALA A 166 10.02 -18.53 -2.97
C ALA A 166 11.21 -19.51 -2.78
N SER A 167 10.95 -20.75 -2.35
CA SER A 167 11.99 -21.79 -2.19
C SER A 167 12.20 -22.66 -3.41
N GLU A 168 11.27 -22.62 -4.37
CA GLU A 168 11.33 -23.34 -5.66
C GLU A 168 12.17 -22.57 -6.69
#